data_359bb26dc14ab4e99f206922180177fa
#
_entry.id   359bb26dc14ab4e99f206922180177fa
#
_cell.length_a   1.000
_cell.length_b   1.000
_cell.length_c   1.000
_cell.angle_alpha   90.00
_cell.angle_beta   90.00
_cell.angle_gamma   90.00
#
_symmetry.space_group_name_H-M   'P 1'
#
loop_
_entity.id
_entity.type
_entity.pdbx_description
1 polymer ?
#
loop_
_entity_poly.entity_id
_entity_poly.type
_entity_poly.pdbx_seq_one_letter_code
_entity_poly.pdbx_strand_id
1 'polypeptide(L)'
;FIDDGCDEAPALYEIVIYKLYLCTSAPTEATTSSTVVLTPCTQIFNNSSGATASVTQGAEIVLDGTYTRPPAGTYTHGYAYMDNTFGITWAGELSASMTGMTGGTGVFCGTVAGSGTHAQASTHTNSSVCGSSAITPGKFVETLTHFGGVGDAFSSKAEAENINGTTADIAGYLVDTNEHRAANAAEVDKLEGLVTFANPVVVTADTTSISMTFNVGEGMHLVNGGSNKLFIGSGPFQAIMSAN
;
A
#
# COMPACT_ATOMS: atom_id res chain seq x y z
N PHE A 1 8.72 10.97 17.28
CA PHE A 1 8.75 9.53 17.03
C PHE A 1 8.06 8.82 18.20
N ILE A 2 6.86 8.33 17.99
CA ILE A 2 6.22 7.38 18.89
C ILE A 2 6.56 6.02 18.27
N ASP A 3 7.08 5.11 19.06
CA ASP A 3 7.56 3.78 18.65
C ASP A 3 8.70 3.77 17.62
N ASP A 4 9.59 4.75 17.68
CA ASP A 4 10.82 4.81 16.89
C ASP A 4 10.65 4.84 15.35
N GLY A 5 9.48 5.26 14.82
CA GLY A 5 9.22 5.37 13.39
C GLY A 5 8.55 6.67 12.96
N CYS A 6 8.59 6.97 11.65
CA CYS A 6 7.78 8.00 11.00
C CYS A 6 7.39 7.57 9.60
N ASP A 7 6.23 8.05 9.16
CA ASP A 7 5.75 7.83 7.79
C ASP A 7 6.15 9.01 6.90
N GLU A 8 6.53 8.70 5.67
CA GLU A 8 7.03 9.65 4.69
C GLU A 8 6.51 9.31 3.29
N ALA A 9 6.47 10.32 2.44
CA ALA A 9 6.16 10.13 1.03
C ALA A 9 7.39 9.59 0.28
N PRO A 10 7.33 8.41 -0.35
CA PRO A 10 8.39 7.94 -1.22
C PRO A 10 8.45 8.77 -2.51
N ALA A 11 9.64 8.87 -3.12
CA ALA A 11 9.81 9.48 -4.44
C ALA A 11 9.16 8.64 -5.54
N LEU A 12 9.12 7.32 -5.36
CA LEU A 12 8.40 6.36 -6.19
C LEU A 12 7.79 5.29 -5.28
N TYR A 13 6.50 5.00 -5.51
CA TYR A 13 5.79 3.89 -4.92
C TYR A 13 5.19 3.02 -6.02
N GLU A 14 5.48 1.73 -6.03
CA GLU A 14 4.96 0.80 -7.03
C GLU A 14 4.07 -0.24 -6.37
N ILE A 15 2.89 -0.45 -6.97
CA ILE A 15 1.94 -1.51 -6.60
C ILE A 15 1.52 -2.25 -7.86
N VAL A 16 1.25 -3.55 -7.75
CA VAL A 16 0.67 -4.34 -8.83
C VAL A 16 -0.80 -4.61 -8.52
N ILE A 17 -1.69 -4.17 -9.41
CA ILE A 17 -3.14 -4.24 -9.23
C ILE A 17 -3.73 -5.22 -10.22
N TYR A 18 -4.55 -6.15 -9.72
CA TYR A 18 -5.24 -7.17 -10.54
C TYR A 18 -6.69 -6.82 -10.78
N LYS A 19 -7.41 -6.39 -9.73
CA LYS A 19 -8.85 -6.11 -9.80
C LYS A 19 -9.19 -4.87 -8.98
N LEU A 20 -10.10 -4.04 -9.49
CA LEU A 20 -10.70 -2.93 -8.75
C LEU A 20 -12.22 -3.00 -8.85
N TYR A 21 -12.88 -2.65 -7.76
CA TYR A 21 -14.34 -2.64 -7.65
C TYR A 21 -14.83 -1.36 -7.00
N LEU A 22 -16.02 -0.92 -7.41
CA LEU A 22 -16.84 0.04 -6.69
C LEU A 22 -18.02 -0.68 -6.05
N CYS A 23 -18.26 -0.41 -4.77
CA CYS A 23 -19.29 -1.10 -3.98
C CYS A 23 -20.31 -0.10 -3.43
N THR A 24 -21.58 -0.46 -3.50
CA THR A 24 -22.71 0.36 -2.96
C THR A 24 -22.84 0.27 -1.46
N SER A 25 -22.24 -0.75 -0.85
CA SER A 25 -22.08 -0.94 0.59
C SER A 25 -20.80 -1.75 0.86
N ALA A 26 -20.41 -1.86 2.12
CA ALA A 26 -19.24 -2.66 2.50
C ALA A 26 -19.39 -4.12 2.02
N PRO A 27 -18.38 -4.68 1.34
CA PRO A 27 -18.33 -6.13 1.08
C PRO A 27 -18.12 -6.90 2.40
N THR A 28 -18.47 -8.18 2.42
CA THR A 28 -18.13 -9.03 3.56
C THR A 28 -16.68 -9.48 3.44
N GLU A 29 -15.92 -9.29 4.49
CA GLU A 29 -14.48 -9.56 4.54
C GLU A 29 -14.16 -11.05 4.37
N ALA A 30 -12.98 -11.33 3.80
CA ALA A 30 -12.45 -12.69 3.76
C ALA A 30 -12.15 -13.22 5.19
N THR A 31 -12.36 -14.50 5.37
CA THR A 31 -11.97 -15.23 6.59
C THR A 31 -10.94 -16.31 6.25
N THR A 32 -10.40 -17.00 7.22
CA THR A 32 -9.49 -18.13 6.98
C THR A 32 -10.14 -19.33 6.26
N SER A 33 -11.43 -19.26 5.96
CA SER A 33 -12.19 -20.35 5.30
C SER A 33 -13.15 -19.86 4.21
N SER A 34 -13.19 -18.57 3.93
CA SER A 34 -14.06 -17.98 2.89
C SER A 34 -13.39 -16.78 2.25
N THR A 35 -13.66 -16.59 0.97
CA THR A 35 -13.25 -15.40 0.21
C THR A 35 -14.11 -14.20 0.56
N VAL A 36 -13.66 -13.00 0.17
CA VAL A 36 -14.46 -11.79 0.23
C VAL A 36 -15.76 -11.94 -0.57
N VAL A 37 -16.89 -11.43 -0.02
CA VAL A 37 -18.18 -11.46 -0.73
C VAL A 37 -18.43 -10.11 -1.40
N LEU A 38 -18.27 -10.07 -2.72
CA LEU A 38 -18.36 -8.87 -3.56
C LEU A 38 -19.76 -8.65 -4.16
N THR A 39 -20.82 -9.23 -3.57
CA THR A 39 -22.21 -9.04 -4.06
C THR A 39 -22.63 -7.57 -4.22
N PRO A 40 -22.27 -6.62 -3.30
CA PRO A 40 -22.62 -5.21 -3.46
C PRO A 40 -21.68 -4.45 -4.40
N CYS A 41 -20.77 -5.11 -5.08
CA CYS A 41 -19.69 -4.50 -5.83
C CYS A 41 -19.81 -4.74 -7.35
N THR A 42 -19.37 -3.77 -8.12
CA THR A 42 -19.19 -3.89 -9.58
C THR A 42 -17.70 -3.79 -9.89
N GLN A 43 -17.17 -4.76 -10.62
CA GLN A 43 -15.79 -4.73 -11.09
C GLN A 43 -15.64 -3.63 -12.16
N ILE A 44 -14.66 -2.73 -11.95
CA ILE A 44 -14.38 -1.62 -12.85
C ILE A 44 -13.06 -1.77 -13.59
N PHE A 45 -12.14 -2.59 -13.06
CA PHE A 45 -10.84 -2.88 -13.68
C PHE A 45 -10.46 -4.34 -13.46
N ASN A 46 -9.84 -4.94 -14.48
CA ASN A 46 -9.28 -6.28 -14.40
C ASN A 46 -8.04 -6.43 -15.28
N ASN A 47 -6.99 -6.98 -14.70
CA ASN A 47 -5.81 -7.50 -15.39
C ASN A 47 -5.33 -8.76 -14.66
N SER A 48 -5.52 -9.94 -15.28
CA SER A 48 -5.17 -11.23 -14.66
C SER A 48 -3.66 -11.43 -14.46
N SER A 49 -2.82 -10.69 -15.20
CA SER A 49 -1.36 -10.72 -15.08
C SER A 49 -0.84 -9.67 -14.10
N GLY A 50 -1.71 -8.78 -13.62
CA GLY A 50 -1.37 -7.62 -12.83
C GLY A 50 -0.90 -6.43 -13.65
N ALA A 51 -1.34 -5.24 -13.28
CA ALA A 51 -0.92 -3.97 -13.85
C ALA A 51 -0.08 -3.21 -12.83
N THR A 52 1.14 -2.85 -13.18
CA THR A 52 2.02 -2.06 -12.31
C THR A 52 1.61 -0.60 -12.32
N ALA A 53 1.24 -0.08 -11.16
CA ALA A 53 1.06 1.35 -10.91
C ALA A 53 2.34 1.91 -10.30
N SER A 54 3.08 2.69 -11.08
CA SER A 54 4.29 3.41 -10.61
C SER A 54 3.89 4.82 -10.21
N VAL A 55 3.60 5.01 -8.93
CA VAL A 55 3.07 6.27 -8.37
C VAL A 55 4.21 7.21 -8.04
N THR A 56 4.24 8.35 -8.71
CA THR A 56 5.11 9.49 -8.39
C THR A 56 4.24 10.71 -8.14
N GLN A 57 4.72 11.67 -7.38
CA GLN A 57 3.93 12.85 -7.03
C GLN A 57 3.43 13.60 -8.29
N GLY A 58 2.10 13.73 -8.41
CA GLY A 58 1.44 14.48 -9.48
C GLY A 58 1.43 13.79 -10.85
N ALA A 59 1.92 12.59 -10.98
CA ALA A 59 1.86 11.84 -12.23
C ALA A 59 0.51 11.11 -12.40
N GLU A 60 -0.04 11.19 -13.60
CA GLU A 60 -1.19 10.39 -14.01
C GLU A 60 -0.71 9.10 -14.69
N ILE A 61 -1.28 7.96 -14.32
CA ILE A 61 -0.97 6.66 -14.88
C ILE A 61 -2.26 6.02 -15.40
N VAL A 62 -2.17 5.41 -16.58
CA VAL A 62 -3.23 4.52 -17.10
C VAL A 62 -2.78 3.09 -16.86
N LEU A 63 -3.53 2.34 -16.06
CA LEU A 63 -3.25 0.93 -15.83
C LEU A 63 -3.56 0.13 -17.10
N ASP A 64 -2.66 -0.77 -17.48
CA ASP A 64 -2.92 -1.71 -18.58
C ASP A 64 -3.94 -2.77 -18.13
N GLY A 65 -5.06 -2.91 -18.85
CA GLY A 65 -6.10 -3.86 -18.49
C GLY A 65 -7.45 -3.58 -19.12
N THR A 66 -8.45 -4.31 -18.65
CA THR A 66 -9.83 -4.19 -19.13
C THR A 66 -10.62 -3.33 -18.14
N TYR A 67 -11.29 -2.31 -18.68
CA TYR A 67 -12.13 -1.40 -17.91
C TYR A 67 -13.61 -1.69 -18.18
N THR A 68 -14.40 -1.68 -17.12
CA THR A 68 -15.85 -1.82 -17.19
C THR A 68 -16.52 -0.62 -16.53
N ARG A 69 -17.43 0.03 -17.25
CA ARG A 69 -18.21 1.12 -16.68
C ARG A 69 -19.22 0.55 -15.67
N PRO A 70 -19.23 1.02 -14.41
CA PRO A 70 -20.24 0.61 -13.45
C PRO A 70 -21.60 1.21 -13.81
N PRO A 71 -22.72 0.60 -13.40
CA PRO A 71 -24.05 1.18 -13.48
C PRO A 71 -24.15 2.57 -12.84
N ALA A 72 -25.11 3.39 -13.27
CA ALA A 72 -25.41 4.63 -12.55
C ALA A 72 -25.84 4.30 -11.12
N GLY A 73 -25.27 5.03 -10.15
CA GLY A 73 -25.49 4.76 -8.73
C GLY A 73 -24.51 5.51 -7.83
N THR A 74 -24.70 5.31 -6.53
CA THR A 74 -23.81 5.88 -5.48
C THR A 74 -22.99 4.75 -4.87
N TYR A 75 -21.69 4.89 -4.91
CA TYR A 75 -20.73 3.91 -4.40
C TYR A 75 -20.01 4.48 -3.20
N THR A 76 -20.10 3.80 -2.08
CA THR A 76 -19.56 4.25 -0.79
C THR A 76 -18.25 3.57 -0.43
N HIS A 77 -17.89 2.48 -1.12
CA HIS A 77 -16.68 1.71 -0.84
C HIS A 77 -15.94 1.36 -2.12
N GLY A 78 -14.64 1.18 -1.99
CA GLY A 78 -13.74 0.61 -2.99
C GLY A 78 -13.13 -0.69 -2.48
N TYR A 79 -12.91 -1.63 -3.40
CA TYR A 79 -12.15 -2.85 -3.13
C TYR A 79 -11.08 -3.01 -4.21
N ALA A 80 -9.87 -3.38 -3.78
CA ALA A 80 -8.74 -3.66 -4.65
C ALA A 80 -8.15 -5.04 -4.31
N TYR A 81 -7.80 -5.81 -5.34
CA TYR A 81 -7.02 -7.03 -5.23
C TYR A 81 -5.65 -6.78 -5.85
N MET A 82 -4.59 -6.89 -5.05
CA MET A 82 -3.26 -6.41 -5.37
C MET A 82 -2.20 -7.46 -5.04
N ASP A 83 -1.01 -7.27 -5.57
CA ASP A 83 0.15 -8.01 -5.09
C ASP A 83 0.47 -7.58 -3.64
N ASN A 84 1.12 -8.46 -2.89
CA ASN A 84 1.66 -8.17 -1.57
C ASN A 84 3.09 -7.61 -1.63
N THR A 85 3.54 -7.19 -2.83
CA THR A 85 4.84 -6.57 -3.06
C THR A 85 4.73 -5.09 -3.37
N PHE A 86 5.63 -4.29 -2.77
CA PHE A 86 5.68 -2.84 -2.94
C PHE A 86 7.10 -2.41 -3.34
N GLY A 87 7.20 -1.65 -4.43
CA GLY A 87 8.45 -1.02 -4.85
C GLY A 87 8.58 0.37 -4.25
N ILE A 88 9.65 0.65 -3.51
CA ILE A 88 9.87 1.92 -2.82
C ILE A 88 11.19 2.53 -3.28
N THR A 89 11.19 3.82 -3.59
CA THR A 89 12.41 4.60 -3.82
C THR A 89 12.33 5.88 -3.01
N TRP A 90 13.35 6.12 -2.18
CA TRP A 90 13.43 7.31 -1.34
C TRP A 90 14.89 7.64 -0.99
N ALA A 91 15.19 8.93 -0.86
CA ALA A 91 16.39 9.43 -0.21
C ALA A 91 16.08 10.74 0.51
N GLY A 92 16.68 10.94 1.68
CA GLY A 92 16.49 12.14 2.47
C GLY A 92 17.64 12.41 3.43
N GLU A 93 17.60 13.59 4.05
CA GLU A 93 18.49 14.00 5.13
C GLU A 93 17.76 13.90 6.46
N LEU A 94 18.28 13.09 7.37
CA LEU A 94 17.75 12.89 8.70
C LEU A 94 18.32 13.91 9.67
N SER A 95 17.58 14.24 10.73
CA SER A 95 18.05 15.13 11.80
C SER A 95 19.16 14.54 12.66
N ALA A 96 19.36 13.23 12.62
CA ALA A 96 20.40 12.51 13.36
C ALA A 96 21.08 11.46 12.48
N SER A 97 22.33 11.17 12.80
CA SER A 97 23.10 10.13 12.08
C SER A 97 22.55 8.75 12.37
N MET A 98 22.30 7.99 11.30
CA MET A 98 21.83 6.60 11.35
C MET A 98 22.81 5.70 10.59
N THR A 99 22.75 4.40 10.86
CA THR A 99 23.46 3.37 10.11
C THR A 99 22.47 2.68 9.19
N GLY A 100 22.76 2.62 7.89
CA GLY A 100 21.93 1.89 6.93
C GLY A 100 21.97 0.38 7.17
N MET A 101 20.91 -0.31 6.79
CA MET A 101 20.80 -1.78 6.93
C MET A 101 21.85 -2.52 6.10
N THR A 102 22.23 -1.97 4.94
CA THR A 102 23.32 -2.50 4.10
C THR A 102 24.69 -1.90 4.44
N GLY A 103 24.74 -0.96 5.38
CA GLY A 103 25.96 -0.31 5.83
C GLY A 103 25.97 1.21 5.62
N GLY A 104 27.13 1.80 5.91
CA GLY A 104 27.31 3.24 5.93
C GLY A 104 26.66 3.91 7.13
N THR A 105 27.16 5.07 7.52
CA THR A 105 26.66 5.86 8.66
C THR A 105 26.69 7.32 8.30
N GLY A 106 25.62 8.05 8.61
CA GLY A 106 25.49 9.47 8.35
C GLY A 106 24.06 9.95 8.41
N VAL A 107 23.84 11.21 8.08
CA VAL A 107 22.51 11.83 8.06
C VAL A 107 21.80 11.67 6.72
N PHE A 108 22.52 11.45 5.62
CA PHE A 108 21.94 11.21 4.31
C PHE A 108 21.68 9.72 4.15
N CYS A 109 20.40 9.35 4.05
CA CYS A 109 19.98 7.97 3.92
C CYS A 109 19.10 7.78 2.69
N GLY A 110 19.01 6.54 2.20
CA GLY A 110 18.14 6.21 1.07
C GLY A 110 17.93 4.71 0.92
N THR A 111 16.95 4.36 0.11
CA THR A 111 16.68 2.97 -0.27
C THR A 111 17.78 2.39 -1.14
N VAL A 112 17.97 1.09 -1.07
CA VAL A 112 18.95 0.33 -1.87
C VAL A 112 18.22 -0.56 -2.85
N ALA A 113 18.73 -0.66 -4.09
CA ALA A 113 18.19 -1.62 -5.04
C ALA A 113 18.28 -3.06 -4.50
N GLY A 114 17.15 -3.74 -4.46
CA GLY A 114 17.06 -5.08 -3.90
C GLY A 114 15.65 -5.44 -3.48
N SER A 115 15.53 -6.51 -2.73
CA SER A 115 14.25 -6.98 -2.19
C SER A 115 14.42 -7.52 -0.77
N GLY A 116 13.32 -7.49 -0.01
CA GLY A 116 13.26 -8.05 1.33
C GLY A 116 11.84 -8.40 1.71
N THR A 117 11.69 -9.21 2.75
CA THR A 117 10.40 -9.62 3.28
C THR A 117 10.12 -8.87 4.56
N HIS A 118 8.96 -8.26 4.68
CA HIS A 118 8.47 -7.71 5.91
C HIS A 118 7.95 -8.86 6.78
N ALA A 119 8.83 -9.39 7.62
CA ALA A 119 8.53 -10.44 8.57
C ALA A 119 8.81 -9.91 9.98
N GLN A 120 7.84 -9.39 10.67
CA GLN A 120 7.92 -8.77 12.02
C GLN A 120 9.06 -7.73 12.21
N ALA A 121 8.82 -6.71 13.02
CA ALA A 121 9.70 -5.56 13.23
C ALA A 121 11.18 -5.86 13.57
N SER A 122 11.52 -7.08 13.94
CA SER A 122 12.89 -7.51 14.27
C SER A 122 13.68 -8.15 13.13
N THR A 123 13.06 -8.39 11.95
CA THR A 123 13.70 -9.13 10.84
C THR A 123 13.83 -8.33 9.56
N HIS A 124 13.72 -7.04 9.63
CA HIS A 124 13.84 -6.13 8.50
C HIS A 124 15.21 -6.24 7.83
N THR A 125 15.24 -6.51 6.54
CA THR A 125 16.46 -6.79 5.82
C THR A 125 16.76 -5.77 4.73
N ASN A 126 17.98 -5.21 4.78
CA ASN A 126 18.70 -4.63 3.64
C ASN A 126 18.00 -3.52 2.83
N SER A 127 17.10 -2.74 3.46
CA SER A 127 16.31 -1.73 2.73
C SER A 127 17.02 -0.38 2.57
N SER A 128 18.09 -0.10 3.31
CA SER A 128 18.67 1.24 3.37
C SER A 128 20.20 1.27 3.40
N VAL A 129 20.75 2.39 2.95
CA VAL A 129 22.15 2.81 3.09
C VAL A 129 22.17 4.22 3.64
N CYS A 130 23.20 4.56 4.46
CA CYS A 130 23.41 5.92 4.96
C CYS A 130 24.83 6.40 4.68
N GLY A 131 25.06 7.71 4.69
CA GLY A 131 26.36 8.32 4.43
C GLY A 131 26.47 9.77 4.87
N SER A 132 27.66 10.34 4.69
CA SER A 132 27.97 11.75 4.99
C SER A 132 27.60 12.73 3.87
N SER A 133 27.12 12.23 2.73
CA SER A 133 26.69 13.00 1.56
C SER A 133 25.42 12.40 0.97
N ALA A 134 24.73 13.16 0.12
CA ALA A 134 23.50 12.75 -0.54
C ALA A 134 23.62 11.36 -1.20
N ILE A 135 22.61 10.54 -1.02
CA ILE A 135 22.50 9.17 -1.55
C ILE A 135 21.69 9.19 -2.84
N THR A 136 22.15 8.47 -3.87
CA THR A 136 21.32 8.13 -5.02
C THR A 136 20.53 6.86 -4.67
N PRO A 137 19.19 6.96 -4.52
CA PRO A 137 18.41 5.81 -4.07
C PRO A 137 18.26 4.75 -5.15
N GLY A 138 18.19 3.50 -4.75
CA GLY A 138 17.77 2.38 -5.59
C GLY A 138 16.37 1.92 -5.23
N LYS A 139 15.64 1.28 -6.15
CA LYS A 139 14.33 0.70 -5.85
C LYS A 139 14.47 -0.52 -4.96
N PHE A 140 13.89 -0.46 -3.77
CA PHE A 140 13.73 -1.59 -2.86
C PHE A 140 12.35 -2.20 -3.06
N VAL A 141 12.26 -3.52 -3.21
CA VAL A 141 10.99 -4.24 -3.32
C VAL A 141 10.73 -4.99 -2.03
N GLU A 142 9.71 -4.56 -1.31
CA GLU A 142 9.26 -5.22 -0.09
C GLU A 142 8.17 -6.23 -0.41
N THR A 143 8.25 -7.44 0.18
CA THR A 143 7.17 -8.43 0.19
C THR A 143 6.50 -8.41 1.57
N LEU A 144 5.25 -7.99 1.62
CA LEU A 144 4.48 -7.94 2.85
C LEU A 144 3.93 -9.33 3.16
N THR A 145 4.32 -9.89 4.31
CA THR A 145 3.86 -11.22 4.77
C THR A 145 3.02 -11.14 6.05
N HIS A 146 2.99 -9.99 6.71
CA HIS A 146 2.08 -9.64 7.80
C HIS A 146 2.14 -8.12 8.05
N PHE A 147 1.13 -7.56 8.70
CA PHE A 147 1.07 -6.12 8.96
C PHE A 147 1.88 -5.68 10.18
N GLY A 148 2.35 -6.58 10.99
CA GLY A 148 2.99 -6.24 12.27
C GLY A 148 1.98 -5.77 13.34
N GLY A 149 2.50 -5.42 14.52
CA GLY A 149 1.66 -4.91 15.61
C GLY A 149 1.07 -6.00 16.50
N VAL A 150 0.15 -5.57 17.38
CA VAL A 150 -0.55 -6.42 18.33
C VAL A 150 -1.93 -6.76 17.75
N GLY A 151 -2.22 -8.03 17.55
CA GLY A 151 -3.52 -8.47 17.04
C GLY A 151 -3.39 -9.47 15.89
N ASP A 152 -4.32 -9.40 14.95
CA ASP A 152 -4.29 -10.25 13.76
C ASP A 152 -3.22 -9.75 12.78
N ALA A 153 -2.14 -10.50 12.66
CA ALA A 153 -1.02 -10.14 11.79
C ALA A 153 -1.38 -10.10 10.29
N PHE A 154 -2.53 -10.63 9.89
CA PHE A 154 -2.97 -10.76 8.49
C PHE A 154 -4.16 -9.86 8.16
N SER A 155 -4.59 -9.02 9.09
CA SER A 155 -5.54 -7.93 8.84
C SER A 155 -5.08 -6.65 9.54
N SER A 156 -5.27 -5.52 8.88
CA SER A 156 -5.03 -4.20 9.44
C SER A 156 -6.24 -3.34 9.14
N LYS A 157 -6.72 -2.60 10.15
CA LYS A 157 -7.84 -1.66 10.00
C LYS A 157 -7.46 -0.36 10.66
N ALA A 158 -7.70 0.74 9.96
CA ALA A 158 -7.57 2.08 10.48
C ALA A 158 -8.87 2.84 10.21
N GLU A 159 -9.50 3.31 11.28
CA GLU A 159 -10.70 4.15 11.20
C GLU A 159 -10.25 5.61 11.18
N ALA A 160 -10.86 6.38 10.29
CA ALA A 160 -10.57 7.81 10.10
C ALA A 160 -9.07 8.07 9.87
N GLU A 161 -8.38 7.16 9.18
CA GLU A 161 -6.99 7.34 8.82
C GLU A 161 -6.83 8.59 7.96
N ASN A 162 -5.96 9.48 8.39
CA ASN A 162 -5.69 10.74 7.70
C ASN A 162 -4.35 10.68 7.01
N ILE A 163 -4.35 10.31 5.74
CA ILE A 163 -3.15 10.29 4.92
C ILE A 163 -3.09 11.61 4.14
N ASN A 164 -2.12 12.46 4.48
CA ASN A 164 -1.86 13.74 3.82
C ASN A 164 -3.12 14.61 3.61
N GLY A 165 -3.93 14.73 4.69
CA GLY A 165 -5.13 15.57 4.70
C GLY A 165 -6.40 14.93 4.13
N THR A 166 -6.35 13.66 3.71
CA THR A 166 -7.52 12.91 3.27
C THR A 166 -7.85 11.82 4.30
N THR A 167 -9.04 11.87 4.87
CA THR A 167 -9.49 10.93 5.89
C THR A 167 -10.41 9.87 5.27
N ALA A 168 -10.16 8.60 5.54
CA ALA A 168 -11.02 7.48 5.17
C ALA A 168 -10.80 6.31 6.10
N ASP A 169 -11.77 5.39 6.17
CA ASP A 169 -11.54 4.09 6.80
C ASP A 169 -10.88 3.18 5.79
N ILE A 170 -9.75 2.61 6.15
CA ILE A 170 -9.01 1.67 5.31
C ILE A 170 -8.83 0.33 6.01
N ALA A 171 -8.87 -0.75 5.25
CA ALA A 171 -8.57 -2.07 5.74
C ALA A 171 -7.74 -2.84 4.71
N GLY A 172 -6.77 -3.61 5.19
CA GLY A 172 -5.95 -4.51 4.40
C GLY A 172 -6.08 -5.95 4.92
N TYR A 173 -6.14 -6.91 4.02
CA TYR A 173 -6.18 -8.34 4.34
C TYR A 173 -5.16 -9.07 3.49
N LEU A 174 -4.23 -9.77 4.14
CA LEU A 174 -3.31 -10.67 3.47
C LEU A 174 -4.01 -12.00 3.24
N VAL A 175 -4.04 -12.44 2.00
CA VAL A 175 -4.78 -13.64 1.59
C VAL A 175 -3.87 -14.69 0.97
N ASP A 176 -4.31 -15.94 1.04
CA ASP A 176 -3.66 -17.09 0.43
C ASP A 176 -4.03 -17.23 -1.06
N THR A 177 -3.51 -18.27 -1.72
CA THR A 177 -3.79 -18.58 -3.13
C THR A 177 -5.26 -18.92 -3.43
N ASN A 178 -6.10 -19.16 -2.40
CA ASN A 178 -7.55 -19.38 -2.53
C ASN A 178 -8.35 -18.11 -2.26
N GLU A 179 -7.69 -16.96 -2.10
CA GLU A 179 -8.28 -15.67 -1.69
C GLU A 179 -8.94 -15.76 -0.29
N HIS A 180 -8.50 -16.70 0.58
CA HIS A 180 -8.87 -16.74 2.00
C HIS A 180 -7.86 -15.92 2.80
N ARG A 181 -8.28 -15.33 3.91
CA ARG A 181 -7.34 -14.66 4.80
C ARG A 181 -6.27 -15.65 5.27
N ALA A 182 -5.00 -15.31 5.06
CA ALA A 182 -3.87 -16.16 5.42
C ALA A 182 -3.86 -16.48 6.93
N ALA A 183 -3.54 -17.71 7.27
CA ALA A 183 -3.40 -18.15 8.66
C ALA A 183 -1.96 -18.06 9.17
N ASN A 184 -0.98 -17.93 8.27
CA ASN A 184 0.43 -17.72 8.58
C ASN A 184 1.17 -17.05 7.43
N ALA A 185 2.35 -16.51 7.70
CA ALA A 185 3.14 -15.72 6.75
C ALA A 185 3.57 -16.50 5.48
N ALA A 186 3.69 -17.83 5.55
CA ALA A 186 4.08 -18.66 4.40
C ALA A 186 2.94 -18.89 3.41
N GLU A 187 1.69 -18.65 3.82
CA GLU A 187 0.51 -18.77 2.97
C GLU A 187 0.17 -17.48 2.23
N VAL A 188 0.75 -16.35 2.63
CA VAL A 188 0.44 -15.05 2.00
C VAL A 188 0.85 -15.04 0.54
N ASP A 189 -0.12 -14.76 -0.34
CA ASP A 189 0.07 -14.65 -1.80
C ASP A 189 -0.28 -13.25 -2.31
N LYS A 190 -1.36 -12.63 -1.77
CA LYS A 190 -1.88 -11.34 -2.23
C LYS A 190 -2.36 -10.46 -1.08
N LEU A 191 -2.65 -9.21 -1.44
CA LEU A 191 -3.26 -8.21 -0.58
C LEU A 191 -4.63 -7.80 -1.11
N GLU A 192 -5.64 -7.83 -0.25
CA GLU A 192 -6.94 -7.19 -0.46
C GLU A 192 -6.96 -5.85 0.27
N GLY A 193 -7.34 -4.78 -0.42
CA GLY A 193 -7.55 -3.46 0.14
C GLY A 193 -9.02 -3.07 0.10
N LEU A 194 -9.53 -2.57 1.20
CA LEU A 194 -10.88 -2.03 1.31
C LEU A 194 -10.80 -0.58 1.79
N VAL A 195 -11.54 0.30 1.14
CA VAL A 195 -11.65 1.71 1.54
C VAL A 195 -13.11 2.12 1.64
N THR A 196 -13.47 2.80 2.74
CA THR A 196 -14.74 3.53 2.84
C THR A 196 -14.48 4.97 2.38
N PHE A 197 -15.13 5.40 1.31
CA PHE A 197 -14.89 6.73 0.77
C PHE A 197 -15.44 7.81 1.68
N ALA A 198 -14.64 8.83 1.99
CA ALA A 198 -15.11 10.03 2.70
C ALA A 198 -16.23 10.76 1.95
N ASN A 199 -16.14 10.78 0.61
CA ASN A 199 -17.17 11.27 -0.29
C ASN A 199 -17.56 10.14 -1.25
N PRO A 200 -18.82 9.70 -1.28
CA PRO A 200 -19.27 8.66 -2.19
C PRO A 200 -19.02 9.01 -3.66
N VAL A 201 -18.64 8.03 -4.45
CA VAL A 201 -18.52 8.16 -5.90
C VAL A 201 -19.91 8.06 -6.53
N VAL A 202 -20.36 9.12 -7.17
CA VAL A 202 -21.67 9.17 -7.84
C VAL A 202 -21.49 9.03 -9.33
N VAL A 203 -21.93 7.88 -9.88
CA VAL A 203 -21.92 7.60 -11.32
C VAL A 203 -23.30 7.92 -11.89
N THR A 204 -23.34 8.78 -12.90
CA THR A 204 -24.57 9.18 -13.61
C THR A 204 -24.49 8.78 -15.09
N ALA A 205 -25.54 9.03 -15.85
CA ALA A 205 -25.50 8.80 -17.30
C ALA A 205 -24.41 9.66 -17.99
N ASP A 206 -24.12 10.83 -17.43
CA ASP A 206 -23.16 11.82 -17.98
C ASP A 206 -21.72 11.59 -17.53
N THR A 207 -21.46 10.67 -16.60
CA THR A 207 -20.11 10.32 -16.16
C THR A 207 -19.29 9.77 -17.33
N THR A 208 -18.20 10.43 -17.68
CA THR A 208 -17.34 10.07 -18.82
C THR A 208 -16.11 9.27 -18.41
N SER A 209 -15.64 9.44 -17.17
CA SER A 209 -14.47 8.73 -16.64
C SER A 209 -14.57 8.50 -15.13
N ILE A 210 -13.80 7.54 -14.65
CA ILE A 210 -13.55 7.34 -13.22
C ILE A 210 -12.03 7.42 -13.05
N SER A 211 -11.60 8.33 -12.18
CA SER A 211 -10.19 8.49 -11.81
C SER A 211 -9.94 7.85 -10.45
N MET A 212 -8.78 7.25 -10.30
CA MET A 212 -8.28 6.80 -9.01
C MET A 212 -6.96 7.51 -8.71
N THR A 213 -6.89 8.16 -7.57
CA THR A 213 -5.66 8.78 -7.06
C THR A 213 -5.15 7.92 -5.89
N PHE A 214 -3.88 7.53 -5.95
CA PHE A 214 -3.21 6.93 -4.82
C PHE A 214 -2.57 8.04 -3.97
N ASN A 215 -3.05 8.18 -2.75
CA ASN A 215 -2.41 9.02 -1.75
C ASN A 215 -1.35 8.17 -1.02
N VAL A 216 -0.09 8.42 -1.34
CA VAL A 216 1.08 7.74 -0.78
C VAL A 216 1.91 8.68 0.09
N GLY A 217 1.27 9.71 0.66
CA GLY A 217 1.94 10.68 1.53
C GLY A 217 2.61 10.05 2.74
N GLU A 218 2.10 8.92 3.18
CA GLU A 218 2.61 8.07 4.27
C GLU A 218 2.98 6.66 3.77
N GLY A 219 3.15 6.52 2.46
CA GLY A 219 3.37 5.22 1.80
C GLY A 219 4.70 4.53 2.13
N MET A 220 5.52 5.15 2.96
CA MET A 220 6.78 4.60 3.40
C MET A 220 6.96 4.81 4.90
N HIS A 221 7.43 3.79 5.58
CA HIS A 221 7.73 3.81 7.01
C HIS A 221 9.23 3.78 7.27
N LEU A 222 9.72 4.76 8.03
CA LEU A 222 11.11 4.86 8.49
C LEU A 222 11.18 4.44 9.95
N VAL A 223 11.93 3.41 10.27
CA VAL A 223 12.03 2.87 11.64
C VAL A 223 13.47 2.81 12.09
N ASN A 224 13.72 3.19 13.35
CA ASN A 224 14.94 2.84 14.05
C ASN A 224 14.85 1.38 14.54
N GLY A 225 15.42 0.46 13.81
CA GLY A 225 15.44 -0.98 14.13
C GLY A 225 16.34 -1.36 15.30
N GLY A 226 16.67 -0.41 16.18
CA GLY A 226 17.60 -0.55 17.29
C GLY A 226 19.06 -0.30 16.87
N SER A 227 19.88 0.12 17.84
CA SER A 227 21.31 0.47 17.61
C SER A 227 21.51 1.50 16.49
N ASN A 228 20.60 2.45 16.33
CA ASN A 228 20.58 3.48 15.28
C ASN A 228 20.60 2.93 13.85
N LYS A 229 20.03 1.77 13.62
CA LYS A 229 19.85 1.21 12.27
C LYS A 229 18.57 1.72 11.66
N LEU A 230 18.66 2.27 10.44
CA LEU A 230 17.51 2.74 9.68
C LEU A 230 16.92 1.59 8.88
N PHE A 231 15.68 1.23 9.18
CA PHE A 231 14.85 0.39 8.35
C PHE A 231 13.91 1.26 7.49
N ILE A 232 13.67 0.84 6.26
CA ILE A 232 12.69 1.45 5.34
C ILE A 232 11.77 0.35 4.84
N GLY A 233 10.47 0.54 4.97
CA GLY A 233 9.44 -0.38 4.50
C GLY A 233 8.23 0.35 3.93
N SER A 234 7.24 -0.39 3.44
CA SER A 234 5.97 0.17 3.00
C SER A 234 5.16 0.69 4.19
N GLY A 235 4.52 1.83 3.99
CA GLY A 235 3.56 2.44 4.90
C GLY A 235 2.14 2.40 4.34
N PRO A 236 1.18 2.97 5.07
CA PRO A 236 -0.21 3.01 4.63
C PRO A 236 -0.38 3.89 3.39
N PHE A 237 -1.35 3.55 2.56
CA PHE A 237 -1.76 4.34 1.41
C PHE A 237 -3.28 4.30 1.24
N GLN A 238 -3.82 5.32 0.58
CA GLN A 238 -5.25 5.45 0.31
C GLN A 238 -5.51 5.47 -1.20
N ALA A 239 -6.58 4.79 -1.63
CA ALA A 239 -7.16 4.96 -2.95
C ALA A 239 -8.36 5.92 -2.85
N ILE A 240 -8.27 7.06 -3.52
CA ILE A 240 -9.33 8.07 -3.61
C ILE A 240 -9.92 7.96 -5.02
N MET A 241 -11.23 7.73 -5.10
CA MET A 241 -11.91 7.62 -6.40
C MET A 241 -12.84 8.81 -6.64
N SER A 242 -12.91 9.25 -7.88
CA SER A 242 -13.83 10.29 -8.35
C SER A 242 -14.42 9.93 -9.70
N ALA A 243 -15.68 10.33 -9.92
CA ALA A 243 -16.39 10.26 -11.21
C ALA A 243 -16.42 11.66 -11.86
N ASN A 244 -16.08 11.74 -13.14
CA ASN A 244 -15.99 12.97 -13.92
C ASN A 244 -16.94 12.94 -15.13
#